data_b21f022f8bfcba23d8e5e3c379c708ac
#
_entry.id   b21f022f8bfcba23d8e5e3c379c708ac
#
_cell.length_a   1.000
_cell.length_b   1.000
_cell.length_c   1.000
_cell.angle_alpha   90.00
_cell.angle_beta   90.00
_cell.angle_gamma   90.00
#
_symmetry.space_group_name_H-M   'P 1'
#
loop_
_entity.id
_entity.type
_entity.pdbx_description
1 polymer ?
#
loop_
_entity_poly.entity_id
_entity_poly.type
_entity_poly.pdbx_seq_one_letter_code
_entity_poly.pdbx_strand_id
1 'polypeptide(L)'
;MNCILEHFQTEIVIKHSRFIAEVFPVQTQSQARELLKEQKQKYFDSTHVVHAFVIGKNCEVLGMSDDGEPSGTAGRPVLDVLKGSGCTNIMLTVTRYFGGTLLGTGGLVKAYSDSAKAVLEITKFEPLIEKTEFKFSLPYDMYEKIKYHFNHYHIENLQEEFTENITIFGIIYAEEFSNFKKEIEEISNARIKVESL
;
A
#
# COMPACT_ATOMS: atom_id res chain seq x y z
N MET A 1 0.05 10.93 3.35
CA MET A 1 -0.66 9.80 2.73
C MET A 1 -0.49 8.58 3.62
N ASN A 2 -1.51 7.74 3.74
CA ASN A 2 -1.43 6.51 4.52
C ASN A 2 -1.42 5.28 3.59
N CYS A 3 -0.97 4.16 4.12
CA CYS A 3 -1.06 2.83 3.50
C CYS A 3 -1.48 1.81 4.56
N ILE A 4 -1.63 0.55 4.16
CA ILE A 4 -1.81 -0.58 5.06
C ILE A 4 -0.72 -1.61 4.81
N LEU A 5 -0.33 -2.35 5.85
CA LEU A 5 0.71 -3.37 5.77
C LEU A 5 0.15 -4.79 5.87
N GLU A 6 -1.08 -4.94 6.35
CA GLU A 6 -1.72 -6.23 6.58
C GLU A 6 -3.19 -6.23 6.10
N HIS A 7 -3.75 -7.43 5.98
CA HIS A 7 -5.13 -7.68 5.58
C HIS A 7 -6.09 -7.50 6.77
N PHE A 8 -7.24 -6.87 6.50
CA PHE A 8 -8.35 -6.77 7.46
C PHE A 8 -9.65 -7.22 6.81
N GLN A 9 -10.54 -7.78 7.61
CA GLN A 9 -11.83 -8.29 7.16
C GLN A 9 -12.94 -7.98 8.18
N THR A 10 -14.13 -7.65 7.69
CA THR A 10 -15.35 -7.55 8.47
C THR A 10 -16.56 -8.05 7.70
N GLU A 11 -17.66 -8.33 8.39
CA GLU A 11 -18.92 -8.76 7.78
C GLU A 11 -20.06 -7.91 8.33
N ILE A 12 -20.96 -7.48 7.45
CA ILE A 12 -22.24 -6.88 7.83
C ILE A 12 -23.40 -7.59 7.14
N VAL A 13 -24.56 -7.59 7.79
CA VAL A 13 -25.79 -8.19 7.24
C VAL A 13 -26.86 -7.11 7.06
N ILE A 14 -27.38 -6.97 5.84
CA ILE A 14 -28.41 -5.99 5.50
C ILE A 14 -29.55 -6.70 4.76
N LYS A 15 -30.76 -6.67 5.31
CA LYS A 15 -31.94 -7.35 4.77
C LYS A 15 -31.67 -8.80 4.34
N HIS A 16 -31.02 -9.56 5.22
CA HIS A 16 -30.59 -10.95 5.03
C HIS A 16 -29.45 -11.17 4.02
N SER A 17 -29.04 -10.17 3.22
CA SER A 17 -27.81 -10.25 2.41
C SER A 17 -26.60 -10.09 3.30
N ARG A 18 -25.57 -10.95 3.09
CA ARG A 18 -24.28 -10.87 3.76
C ARG A 18 -23.31 -10.11 2.88
N PHE A 19 -22.57 -9.19 3.47
CA PHE A 19 -21.51 -8.42 2.82
C PHE A 19 -20.23 -8.61 3.59
N ILE A 20 -19.25 -9.26 2.98
CA ILE A 20 -17.91 -9.49 3.54
C ILE A 20 -17.00 -8.46 2.89
N ALA A 21 -16.50 -7.52 3.66
CA ALA A 21 -15.55 -6.49 3.19
C ALA A 21 -14.14 -6.83 3.64
N GLU A 22 -13.19 -6.79 2.72
CA GLU A 22 -11.79 -7.10 2.96
C GLU A 22 -10.89 -6.01 2.34
N VAL A 23 -9.83 -5.62 3.04
CA VAL A 23 -8.79 -4.73 2.51
C VAL A 23 -7.44 -5.42 2.48
N PHE A 24 -6.68 -5.14 1.42
CA PHE A 24 -5.39 -5.76 1.14
C PHE A 24 -4.37 -4.71 0.70
N PRO A 25 -3.10 -4.82 1.15
CA PRO A 25 -2.02 -4.03 0.60
C PRO A 25 -1.73 -4.48 -0.84
N VAL A 26 -1.69 -3.53 -1.77
CA VAL A 26 -1.33 -3.78 -3.18
C VAL A 26 -0.50 -2.60 -3.69
N GLN A 27 0.57 -2.87 -4.43
CA GLN A 27 1.45 -1.83 -4.93
C GLN A 27 1.32 -1.61 -6.44
N THR A 28 0.75 -2.60 -7.15
CA THR A 28 0.59 -2.54 -8.60
C THR A 28 -0.79 -3.02 -9.04
N GLN A 29 -1.22 -2.56 -10.21
CA GLN A 29 -2.46 -3.03 -10.82
C GLN A 29 -2.43 -4.54 -11.14
N SER A 30 -1.25 -5.11 -11.41
CA SER A 30 -1.10 -6.55 -11.61
C SER A 30 -1.41 -7.32 -10.34
N GLN A 31 -0.85 -6.91 -9.20
CA GLN A 31 -1.16 -7.50 -7.89
C GLN A 31 -2.66 -7.40 -7.57
N ALA A 32 -3.30 -6.26 -7.84
CA ALA A 32 -4.73 -6.11 -7.61
C ALA A 32 -5.56 -7.09 -8.48
N ARG A 33 -5.15 -7.35 -9.72
CA ARG A 33 -5.82 -8.34 -10.60
C ARG A 33 -5.64 -9.77 -10.13
N GLU A 34 -4.44 -10.13 -9.69
CA GLU A 34 -4.14 -11.46 -9.15
C GLU A 34 -4.96 -11.72 -7.88
N LEU A 35 -4.95 -10.77 -6.96
CA LEU A 35 -5.74 -10.82 -5.74
C LEU A 35 -7.25 -10.94 -6.03
N LEU A 36 -7.77 -10.18 -7.00
CA LEU A 36 -9.17 -10.31 -7.40
C LEU A 36 -9.51 -11.73 -7.88
N LYS A 37 -8.59 -12.35 -8.63
CA LYS A 37 -8.76 -13.75 -9.07
C LYS A 37 -8.81 -14.70 -7.88
N GLU A 38 -7.94 -14.53 -6.89
CA GLU A 38 -7.93 -15.30 -5.66
C GLU A 38 -9.24 -15.12 -4.86
N GLN A 39 -9.69 -13.86 -4.71
CA GLN A 39 -10.95 -13.56 -4.02
C GLN A 39 -12.16 -14.20 -4.72
N LYS A 40 -12.21 -14.18 -6.05
CA LYS A 40 -13.27 -14.86 -6.81
C LYS A 40 -13.20 -16.38 -6.69
N GLN A 41 -12.02 -16.97 -6.53
CA GLN A 41 -11.88 -18.39 -6.23
C GLN A 41 -12.29 -18.73 -4.80
N LYS A 42 -11.89 -17.92 -3.83
CA LYS A 42 -12.25 -18.07 -2.40
C LYS A 42 -13.76 -18.03 -2.19
N TYR A 43 -14.44 -17.12 -2.89
CA TYR A 43 -15.89 -16.88 -2.78
C TYR A 43 -16.64 -17.30 -4.05
N PHE A 44 -16.29 -18.46 -4.61
CA PHE A 44 -16.84 -18.94 -5.88
C PHE A 44 -18.38 -19.15 -5.86
N ASP A 45 -18.96 -19.31 -4.67
CA ASP A 45 -20.39 -19.50 -4.42
C ASP A 45 -21.13 -18.20 -4.11
N SER A 46 -20.42 -17.07 -4.08
CA SER A 46 -21.02 -15.76 -3.84
C SER A 46 -21.80 -15.24 -5.03
N THR A 47 -22.67 -14.26 -4.80
CA THR A 47 -23.41 -13.61 -5.88
C THR A 47 -22.51 -12.63 -6.66
N HIS A 48 -21.73 -11.82 -5.94
CA HIS A 48 -20.83 -10.81 -6.51
C HIS A 48 -19.56 -10.65 -5.65
N VAL A 49 -18.44 -10.38 -6.30
CA VAL A 49 -17.17 -9.95 -5.67
C VAL A 49 -16.80 -8.58 -6.24
N VAL A 50 -17.42 -7.56 -5.70
CA VAL A 50 -17.17 -6.15 -6.04
C VAL A 50 -15.79 -5.74 -5.54
N HIS A 51 -15.10 -4.85 -6.28
CA HIS A 51 -13.81 -4.36 -5.85
C HIS A 51 -13.57 -2.90 -6.23
N ALA A 52 -12.69 -2.25 -5.49
CA ALA A 52 -12.05 -1.00 -5.84
C ALA A 52 -10.61 -0.98 -5.33
N PHE A 53 -9.73 -0.23 -6.01
CA PHE A 53 -8.36 -0.02 -5.56
C PHE A 53 -7.88 1.41 -5.83
N VAL A 54 -6.94 1.84 -4.98
CA VAL A 54 -6.21 3.10 -5.10
C VAL A 54 -4.73 2.77 -4.98
N ILE A 55 -3.94 3.09 -5.99
CA ILE A 55 -2.52 2.74 -6.07
C ILE A 55 -1.71 3.96 -6.52
N GLY A 56 -0.47 4.01 -6.05
CA GLY A 56 0.49 5.05 -6.38
C GLY A 56 0.56 6.16 -5.32
N LYS A 57 1.71 6.79 -5.25
CA LYS A 57 2.04 7.82 -4.25
C LYS A 57 1.01 8.95 -4.18
N ASN A 58 0.49 9.38 -5.34
CA ASN A 58 -0.53 10.44 -5.45
C ASN A 58 -1.89 9.87 -5.85
N CYS A 59 -2.16 8.57 -5.60
CA CYS A 59 -3.40 7.90 -5.99
C CYS A 59 -3.66 7.94 -7.50
N GLU A 60 -2.62 7.80 -8.33
CA GLU A 60 -2.70 7.98 -9.78
C GLU A 60 -3.47 6.86 -10.48
N VAL A 61 -3.44 5.65 -9.91
CA VAL A 61 -4.07 4.48 -10.50
C VAL A 61 -5.30 4.09 -9.69
N LEU A 62 -6.45 4.20 -10.31
CA LEU A 62 -7.74 3.85 -9.72
C LEU A 62 -8.40 2.74 -10.53
N GLY A 63 -9.09 1.85 -9.87
CA GLY A 63 -9.92 0.84 -10.54
C GLY A 63 -11.10 0.41 -9.68
N MET A 64 -12.15 -0.04 -10.34
CA MET A 64 -13.36 -0.55 -9.71
C MET A 64 -14.14 -1.47 -10.63
N SER A 65 -15.03 -2.29 -10.04
CA SER A 65 -16.02 -3.05 -10.79
C SER A 65 -17.26 -3.33 -9.93
N ASP A 66 -18.42 -3.25 -10.54
CA ASP A 66 -19.68 -3.64 -9.92
C ASP A 66 -19.89 -5.17 -9.91
N ASP A 67 -19.11 -5.93 -10.66
CA ASP A 67 -19.14 -7.40 -10.76
C ASP A 67 -20.56 -7.98 -10.97
N GLY A 68 -21.35 -7.35 -11.86
CA GLY A 68 -22.72 -7.78 -12.19
C GLY A 68 -23.83 -7.16 -11.32
N GLU A 69 -23.53 -6.38 -10.31
CA GLU A 69 -24.52 -5.50 -9.68
C GLU A 69 -24.97 -4.40 -10.67
N PRO A 70 -26.12 -3.77 -10.49
CA PRO A 70 -26.54 -2.66 -11.32
C PRO A 70 -25.47 -1.57 -11.41
N SER A 71 -25.23 -1.07 -12.61
CA SER A 71 -24.12 -0.14 -12.89
C SER A 71 -24.06 1.05 -11.91
N GLY A 72 -22.89 1.28 -11.32
CA GLY A 72 -22.62 2.38 -10.40
C GLY A 72 -23.20 2.21 -8.99
N THR A 73 -23.78 1.05 -8.67
CA THR A 73 -24.39 0.83 -7.34
C THR A 73 -23.46 0.15 -6.33
N ALA A 74 -22.31 -0.34 -6.76
CA ALA A 74 -21.41 -1.14 -5.92
C ALA A 74 -19.95 -0.66 -6.01
N GLY A 75 -19.27 -0.84 -7.12
CA GLY A 75 -17.85 -0.51 -7.27
C GLY A 75 -17.57 0.97 -7.08
N ARG A 76 -18.41 1.85 -7.63
CA ARG A 76 -18.26 3.30 -7.47
C ARG A 76 -18.41 3.77 -6.02
N PRO A 77 -19.47 3.38 -5.29
CA PRO A 77 -19.59 3.68 -3.86
C PRO A 77 -18.40 3.20 -3.02
N VAL A 78 -17.88 1.99 -3.29
CA VAL A 78 -16.69 1.46 -2.60
C VAL A 78 -15.46 2.32 -2.91
N LEU A 79 -15.24 2.69 -4.16
CA LEU A 79 -14.11 3.53 -4.56
C LEU A 79 -14.18 4.93 -3.91
N ASP A 80 -15.35 5.53 -3.87
CA ASP A 80 -15.53 6.87 -3.27
C ASP A 80 -15.22 6.85 -1.76
N VAL A 81 -15.63 5.81 -1.04
CA VAL A 81 -15.28 5.62 0.38
C VAL A 81 -13.78 5.38 0.54
N LEU A 82 -13.19 4.53 -0.31
CA LEU A 82 -11.76 4.24 -0.26
C LEU A 82 -10.90 5.49 -0.52
N LYS A 83 -11.26 6.30 -1.50
CA LYS A 83 -10.58 7.60 -1.74
C LYS A 83 -10.72 8.55 -0.56
N GLY A 84 -11.87 8.58 0.08
CA GLY A 84 -12.12 9.42 1.27
C GLY A 84 -11.29 9.03 2.49
N SER A 85 -10.75 7.81 2.56
CA SER A 85 -9.89 7.36 3.67
C SER A 85 -8.50 8.00 3.68
N GLY A 86 -8.06 8.61 2.58
CA GLY A 86 -6.70 9.15 2.42
C GLY A 86 -5.61 8.08 2.37
N CYS A 87 -5.99 6.83 2.10
CA CYS A 87 -5.09 5.68 1.97
C CYS A 87 -4.81 5.38 0.50
N THR A 88 -3.59 4.97 0.20
CA THR A 88 -3.17 4.46 -1.10
C THR A 88 -2.51 3.09 -0.97
N ASN A 89 -2.17 2.48 -2.11
CA ASN A 89 -1.62 1.14 -2.18
C ASN A 89 -2.51 0.10 -1.50
N ILE A 90 -3.81 0.24 -1.71
CA ILE A 90 -4.87 -0.54 -1.07
C ILE A 90 -5.89 -1.01 -2.11
N MET A 91 -6.33 -2.26 -1.96
CA MET A 91 -7.50 -2.80 -2.62
C MET A 91 -8.55 -3.17 -1.59
N LEU A 92 -9.81 -2.86 -1.87
CA LEU A 92 -10.97 -3.24 -1.08
C LEU A 92 -11.89 -4.11 -1.93
N THR A 93 -12.24 -5.29 -1.41
CA THR A 93 -13.26 -6.16 -1.99
C THR A 93 -14.48 -6.21 -1.10
N VAL A 94 -15.67 -6.29 -1.70
CA VAL A 94 -16.92 -6.55 -0.98
C VAL A 94 -17.61 -7.72 -1.66
N THR A 95 -17.60 -8.85 -0.99
CA THR A 95 -18.27 -10.08 -1.43
C THR A 95 -19.70 -10.11 -0.90
N ARG A 96 -20.66 -10.28 -1.79
CA ARG A 96 -22.08 -10.35 -1.43
C ARG A 96 -22.68 -11.72 -1.65
N TYR A 97 -23.40 -12.19 -0.62
CA TYR A 97 -24.35 -13.30 -0.72
C TYR A 97 -25.77 -12.74 -0.62
N PHE A 98 -26.57 -12.98 -1.66
CA PHE A 98 -27.96 -12.47 -1.72
C PHE A 98 -28.85 -13.18 -0.70
N GLY A 99 -29.59 -12.41 0.09
CA GLY A 99 -30.45 -12.90 1.18
C GLY A 99 -31.92 -13.03 0.81
N GLY A 100 -32.26 -13.11 -0.48
CA GLY A 100 -33.67 -13.26 -0.93
C GLY A 100 -34.49 -11.97 -0.98
N THR A 101 -33.98 -10.85 -0.43
CA THR A 101 -34.72 -9.56 -0.42
C THR A 101 -33.95 -8.51 -1.25
N LEU A 102 -34.63 -7.92 -2.23
CA LEU A 102 -34.05 -6.86 -3.07
C LEU A 102 -33.81 -5.59 -2.24
N LEU A 103 -32.63 -5.02 -2.36
CA LEU A 103 -32.25 -3.78 -1.69
C LEU A 103 -32.70 -2.52 -2.48
N GLY A 104 -32.84 -2.64 -3.79
CA GLY A 104 -32.98 -1.50 -4.71
C GLY A 104 -31.65 -0.76 -4.92
N THR A 105 -31.56 0.12 -5.92
CA THR A 105 -30.31 0.83 -6.28
C THR A 105 -29.77 1.68 -5.14
N GLY A 106 -30.60 2.48 -4.48
CA GLY A 106 -30.19 3.28 -3.33
C GLY A 106 -29.77 2.43 -2.11
N GLY A 107 -30.45 1.28 -1.90
CA GLY A 107 -30.09 0.33 -0.86
C GLY A 107 -28.74 -0.36 -1.12
N LEU A 108 -28.45 -0.69 -2.39
CA LEU A 108 -27.16 -1.23 -2.80
C LEU A 108 -26.02 -0.23 -2.56
N VAL A 109 -26.15 1.01 -3.06
CA VAL A 109 -25.19 2.08 -2.82
C VAL A 109 -24.86 2.23 -1.35
N LYS A 110 -25.91 2.28 -0.50
CA LYS A 110 -25.73 2.37 0.95
C LYS A 110 -25.02 1.13 1.51
N ALA A 111 -25.42 -0.07 1.13
CA ALA A 111 -24.87 -1.31 1.66
C ALA A 111 -23.38 -1.47 1.33
N TYR A 112 -22.98 -1.19 0.07
CA TYR A 112 -21.58 -1.24 -0.34
C TYR A 112 -20.73 -0.16 0.33
N SER A 113 -21.27 1.06 0.46
CA SER A 113 -20.59 2.14 1.21
C SER A 113 -20.42 1.81 2.69
N ASP A 114 -21.47 1.30 3.34
CA ASP A 114 -21.40 0.93 4.76
C ASP A 114 -20.44 -0.24 4.99
N SER A 115 -20.40 -1.23 4.08
CA SER A 115 -19.44 -2.34 4.13
C SER A 115 -18.00 -1.85 4.03
N ALA A 116 -17.74 -0.95 3.08
CA ALA A 116 -16.41 -0.36 2.88
C ALA A 116 -15.98 0.45 4.12
N LYS A 117 -16.87 1.26 4.70
CA LYS A 117 -16.59 2.02 5.93
C LYS A 117 -16.28 1.08 7.09
N ALA A 118 -17.09 0.02 7.29
CA ALA A 118 -16.94 -0.90 8.39
C ALA A 118 -15.56 -1.59 8.41
N VAL A 119 -15.01 -1.99 7.25
CA VAL A 119 -13.68 -2.57 7.21
C VAL A 119 -12.59 -1.52 7.44
N LEU A 120 -12.76 -0.30 6.91
CA LEU A 120 -11.79 0.79 7.10
C LEU A 120 -11.74 1.29 8.57
N GLU A 121 -12.84 1.20 9.31
CA GLU A 121 -12.89 1.54 10.75
C GLU A 121 -12.00 0.64 11.61
N ILE A 122 -11.84 -0.64 11.24
CA ILE A 122 -10.99 -1.59 11.96
C ILE A 122 -9.56 -1.69 11.37
N THR A 123 -9.31 -1.02 10.24
CA THR A 123 -8.03 -1.06 9.54
C THR A 123 -7.01 -0.19 10.25
N LYS A 124 -5.81 -0.74 10.45
CA LYS A 124 -4.65 0.04 10.93
C LYS A 124 -3.98 0.73 9.76
N PHE A 125 -3.96 2.03 9.80
CA PHE A 125 -3.29 2.86 8.83
C PHE A 125 -1.88 3.24 9.30
N GLU A 126 -0.92 3.13 8.40
CA GLU A 126 0.47 3.50 8.62
C GLU A 126 0.84 4.65 7.68
N PRO A 127 1.72 5.58 8.07
CA PRO A 127 2.23 6.58 7.15
C PRO A 127 2.93 5.92 5.95
N LEU A 128 2.64 6.37 4.73
CA LEU A 128 3.38 5.96 3.55
C LEU A 128 4.74 6.66 3.56
N ILE A 129 5.76 5.94 3.99
CA ILE A 129 7.15 6.44 4.02
C ILE A 129 7.81 6.10 2.70
N GLU A 130 8.25 7.13 1.99
CA GLU A 130 9.05 6.96 0.79
C GLU A 130 10.48 6.59 1.15
N LYS A 131 11.01 5.62 0.43
CA LYS A 131 12.37 5.12 0.63
C LYS A 131 13.16 5.23 -0.68
N THR A 132 14.44 5.49 -0.55
CA THR A 132 15.39 5.58 -1.68
C THR A 132 16.51 4.59 -1.42
N GLU A 133 16.84 3.80 -2.43
CA GLU A 133 18.04 2.97 -2.40
C GLU A 133 19.27 3.83 -2.68
N PHE A 134 20.34 3.58 -1.95
CA PHE A 134 21.59 4.28 -2.13
C PHE A 134 22.78 3.33 -2.22
N LYS A 135 23.85 3.84 -2.84
CA LYS A 135 25.13 3.17 -2.96
C LYS A 135 26.26 4.19 -2.89
N PHE A 136 27.36 3.80 -2.26
CA PHE A 136 28.64 4.50 -2.37
C PHE A 136 29.81 3.59 -1.99
N SER A 137 31.03 3.97 -2.43
CA SER A 137 32.26 3.26 -2.07
C SER A 137 33.18 4.17 -1.29
N LEU A 138 33.88 3.60 -0.32
CA LEU A 138 34.80 4.32 0.56
C LEU A 138 36.06 3.49 0.89
N PRO A 139 37.21 4.15 1.17
CA PRO A 139 38.40 3.47 1.63
C PRO A 139 38.27 3.03 3.10
N TYR A 140 39.02 2.03 3.51
CA TYR A 140 38.95 1.40 4.83
C TYR A 140 39.20 2.37 5.99
N ASP A 141 40.07 3.36 5.82
CA ASP A 141 40.41 4.35 6.84
C ASP A 141 39.25 5.29 7.21
N MET A 142 38.22 5.38 6.38
CA MET A 142 37.04 6.20 6.61
C MET A 142 35.83 5.41 7.11
N TYR A 143 35.88 4.08 7.09
CA TYR A 143 34.72 3.23 7.33
C TYR A 143 34.07 3.46 8.69
N GLU A 144 34.83 3.36 9.79
CA GLU A 144 34.29 3.53 11.15
C GLU A 144 33.72 4.92 11.36
N LYS A 145 34.39 5.94 10.84
CA LYS A 145 33.93 7.32 10.93
C LYS A 145 32.59 7.51 10.26
N ILE A 146 32.42 6.99 9.03
CA ILE A 146 31.18 7.13 8.27
C ILE A 146 30.08 6.26 8.88
N LYS A 147 30.40 5.04 9.28
CA LYS A 147 29.43 4.12 9.90
C LYS A 147 28.79 4.68 11.17
N TYR A 148 29.55 5.46 11.95
CA TYR A 148 29.02 6.14 13.14
C TYR A 148 27.85 7.07 12.80
N HIS A 149 27.89 7.76 11.67
CA HIS A 149 26.84 8.69 11.24
C HIS A 149 25.55 8.01 10.76
N PHE A 150 25.58 6.73 10.41
CA PHE A 150 24.37 5.99 10.01
C PHE A 150 23.31 5.96 11.12
N ASN A 151 23.70 6.04 12.37
CA ASN A 151 22.78 6.07 13.52
C ASN A 151 21.88 7.33 13.55
N HIS A 152 22.18 8.35 12.75
CA HIS A 152 21.38 9.57 12.65
C HIS A 152 20.25 9.45 11.63
N TYR A 153 20.19 8.36 10.87
CA TYR A 153 19.27 8.16 9.74
C TYR A 153 18.52 6.84 9.85
N HIS A 154 17.35 6.78 9.25
CA HIS A 154 16.59 5.54 9.14
C HIS A 154 17.11 4.72 7.96
N ILE A 155 18.15 3.94 8.18
CA ILE A 155 18.75 3.07 7.18
C ILE A 155 18.32 1.63 7.42
N GLU A 156 17.84 0.98 6.37
CA GLU A 156 17.40 -0.40 6.36
C GLU A 156 18.20 -1.20 5.33
N ASN A 157 18.20 -2.53 5.47
CA ASN A 157 18.82 -3.47 4.53
C ASN A 157 20.27 -3.11 4.16
N LEU A 158 21.04 -2.65 5.14
CA LEU A 158 22.43 -2.29 4.96
C LEU A 158 23.23 -3.52 4.51
N GLN A 159 23.92 -3.41 3.37
CA GLN A 159 24.83 -4.42 2.83
C GLN A 159 26.21 -3.81 2.64
N GLU A 160 27.25 -4.56 2.94
CA GLU A 160 28.64 -4.11 2.91
C GLU A 160 29.48 -5.14 2.14
N GLU A 161 30.12 -4.70 1.06
CA GLU A 161 31.03 -5.51 0.25
C GLU A 161 32.46 -5.04 0.46
N PHE A 162 33.31 -5.93 0.95
CA PHE A 162 34.71 -5.68 1.28
C PHE A 162 35.62 -6.18 0.17
N THR A 163 36.17 -5.24 -0.63
CA THR A 163 37.12 -5.51 -1.72
C THR A 163 38.36 -4.59 -1.58
N GLU A 164 38.86 -3.97 -2.64
CA GLU A 164 39.90 -2.91 -2.55
C GLU A 164 39.38 -1.68 -1.81
N ASN A 165 38.09 -1.40 -1.94
CA ASN A 165 37.33 -0.44 -1.18
C ASN A 165 36.12 -1.14 -0.56
N ILE A 166 35.49 -0.52 0.41
CA ILE A 166 34.23 -0.98 0.97
C ILE A 166 33.10 -0.34 0.17
N THR A 167 32.20 -1.15 -0.40
CA THR A 167 31.01 -0.65 -1.05
C THR A 167 29.81 -0.89 -0.15
N ILE A 168 29.04 0.16 0.09
CA ILE A 168 27.86 0.15 0.98
C ILE A 168 26.62 0.38 0.15
N PHE A 169 25.62 -0.47 0.38
CA PHE A 169 24.28 -0.36 -0.14
C PHE A 169 23.31 -0.26 1.02
N GLY A 170 22.21 0.42 0.83
CA GLY A 170 21.16 0.51 1.82
C GLY A 170 19.91 1.19 1.29
N ILE A 171 18.89 1.19 2.12
CA ILE A 171 17.62 1.88 1.89
C ILE A 171 17.49 2.96 2.97
N ILE A 172 17.18 4.18 2.58
CA ILE A 172 17.01 5.33 3.49
C ILE A 172 15.67 6.02 3.22
N TYR A 173 15.10 6.69 4.20
CA TYR A 173 13.93 7.53 3.98
C TYR A 173 14.26 8.63 2.97
N ALA A 174 13.41 8.79 1.95
CA ALA A 174 13.68 9.70 0.82
C ALA A 174 13.88 11.16 1.28
N GLU A 175 13.17 11.58 2.33
CA GLU A 175 13.31 12.91 2.92
C GLU A 175 14.67 13.14 3.60
N GLU A 176 15.32 12.09 4.06
CA GLU A 176 16.62 12.14 4.73
C GLU A 176 17.80 12.05 3.75
N PHE A 177 17.58 11.50 2.54
CA PHE A 177 18.64 11.20 1.58
C PHE A 177 19.52 12.40 1.22
N SER A 178 18.93 13.58 1.01
CA SER A 178 19.69 14.78 0.66
C SER A 178 20.63 15.22 1.78
N ASN A 179 20.20 15.14 3.03
CA ASN A 179 21.02 15.48 4.20
C ASN A 179 22.11 14.43 4.43
N PHE A 180 21.74 13.14 4.31
CA PHE A 180 22.69 12.02 4.40
C PHE A 180 23.80 12.16 3.37
N LYS A 181 23.46 12.39 2.11
CA LYS A 181 24.42 12.59 1.03
C LYS A 181 25.39 13.74 1.32
N LYS A 182 24.85 14.89 1.74
CA LYS A 182 25.65 16.07 2.06
C LYS A 182 26.59 15.81 3.23
N GLU A 183 26.13 15.15 4.28
CA GLU A 183 26.96 14.81 5.46
C GLU A 183 28.12 13.88 5.09
N ILE A 184 27.88 12.83 4.29
CA ILE A 184 28.92 11.92 3.81
C ILE A 184 29.94 12.64 2.93
N GLU A 185 29.50 13.54 2.03
CA GLU A 185 30.39 14.36 1.22
C GLU A 185 31.26 15.30 2.06
N GLU A 186 30.70 15.96 3.08
CA GLU A 186 31.43 16.84 4.01
C GLU A 186 32.46 16.08 4.84
N ILE A 187 32.09 14.94 5.44
CA ILE A 187 32.97 14.10 6.25
C ILE A 187 34.15 13.58 5.43
N SER A 188 33.91 13.26 4.18
CA SER A 188 34.92 12.73 3.26
C SER A 188 35.74 13.80 2.54
N ASN A 189 35.50 15.08 2.76
CA ASN A 189 36.02 16.19 1.95
C ASN A 189 35.77 15.97 0.46
N ALA A 190 34.53 15.61 0.12
CA ALA A 190 34.03 15.32 -1.25
C ALA A 190 34.74 14.14 -1.97
N ARG A 191 35.42 13.26 -1.23
CA ARG A 191 36.06 12.06 -1.80
C ARG A 191 35.05 10.95 -2.10
N ILE A 192 33.94 10.92 -1.36
CA ILE A 192 32.88 9.92 -1.48
C ILE A 192 31.67 10.58 -2.09
N LYS A 193 31.10 9.94 -3.10
CA LYS A 193 29.84 10.36 -3.73
C LYS A 193 28.79 9.31 -3.45
N VAL A 194 27.68 9.73 -2.86
CA VAL A 194 26.51 8.88 -2.63
C VAL A 194 25.59 8.98 -3.83
N GLU A 195 25.25 7.83 -4.40
CA GLU A 195 24.37 7.69 -5.55
C GLU A 195 23.03 7.11 -5.11
N SER A 196 21.93 7.61 -5.69
CA SER A 196 20.62 6.95 -5.62
C SER A 196 20.53 5.94 -6.75
N LEU A 197 19.99 4.75 -6.47
CA LEU A 197 19.76 3.68 -7.43
C LEU A 197 18.34 3.76 -8.03
#